data_9f3f09aa0659b354d0e64a43e7f18aa1
#
_entry.id   9f3f09aa0659b354d0e64a43e7f18aa1
#
_cell.length_a   1.000
_cell.length_b   1.000
_cell.length_c   1.000
_cell.angle_alpha   90.00
_cell.angle_beta   90.00
_cell.angle_gamma   90.00
#
_symmetry.space_group_name_H-M   'P 1'
#
loop_
_entity.id
_entity.type
_entity.pdbx_description
1 polymer ?
#
loop_
_entity_poly.entity_id
_entity_poly.type
_entity_poly.pdbx_seq_one_letter_code
_entity_poly.pdbx_strand_id
1 'polypeptide(L)'
;VRIRMPIEDKLSDKNLLTKLLKYDYLINFVNSKTDVYKLSEFVGEIVRDFKPGIYNAVHSNPLSTKEVVEILKDYNLVNEKWNFIPYDELDIKANRSNCVLSNHKSSTVFNFDWGDEEVYLRLNASLIEKRKEWKNEL
;
A
#
# COMPACT_ATOMS: atom_id res chain seq x y z
N VAL A 1 -16.65 -4.96 -1.12
CA VAL A 1 -15.18 -5.03 -1.00
C VAL A 1 -14.66 -3.83 -0.23
N ARG A 2 -13.85 -4.09 0.78
CA ARG A 2 -13.17 -3.04 1.56
C ARG A 2 -11.68 -3.05 1.23
N ILE A 3 -11.14 -1.89 0.89
CA ILE A 3 -9.72 -1.70 0.62
C ILE A 3 -9.09 -0.76 1.66
N ARG A 4 -7.78 -0.80 1.77
CA ARG A 4 -6.99 0.13 2.58
C ARG A 4 -5.79 0.60 1.79
N MET A 5 -5.46 1.86 1.93
CA MET A 5 -4.26 2.49 1.39
C MET A 5 -3.81 1.90 0.03
N PRO A 6 -4.43 2.32 -1.06
CA PRO A 6 -4.08 1.78 -2.39
C PRO A 6 -2.61 2.06 -2.75
N ILE A 7 -1.96 1.05 -3.31
CA ILE A 7 -0.62 1.16 -3.88
C ILE A 7 -0.65 0.77 -5.34
N GLU A 8 0.09 1.50 -6.16
CA GLU A 8 0.20 1.23 -7.59
C GLU A 8 1.54 1.71 -8.15
N ASP A 9 1.83 1.35 -9.38
CA ASP A 9 3.08 1.70 -10.06
C ASP A 9 3.06 3.08 -10.74
N LYS A 10 1.95 3.82 -10.64
CA LYS A 10 1.80 5.17 -11.19
C LYS A 10 1.77 6.21 -10.08
N LEU A 11 2.54 7.26 -10.25
CA LEU A 11 2.50 8.40 -9.33
C LEU A 11 1.18 9.15 -9.50
N SER A 12 0.37 9.17 -8.46
CA SER A 12 -0.89 9.90 -8.40
C SER A 12 -1.23 10.27 -6.96
N ASP A 13 -2.12 11.23 -6.76
CA ASP A 13 -2.50 11.68 -5.42
C ASP A 13 -3.24 10.61 -4.60
N LYS A 14 -3.73 9.56 -5.25
CA LYS A 14 -4.41 8.43 -4.60
C LYS A 14 -3.47 7.30 -4.21
N ASN A 15 -2.26 7.29 -4.74
CA ASN A 15 -1.25 6.27 -4.44
C ASN A 15 -0.53 6.62 -3.13
N LEU A 16 -0.53 5.69 -2.17
CA LEU A 16 0.20 5.87 -0.90
C LEU A 16 1.67 6.18 -1.13
N LEU A 17 2.32 5.50 -2.08
CA LEU A 17 3.76 5.70 -2.35
C LEU A 17 4.04 7.13 -2.81
N THR A 18 3.18 7.71 -3.64
CA THR A 18 3.29 9.12 -4.05
C THR A 18 3.20 10.05 -2.86
N LYS A 19 2.27 9.80 -1.95
CA LYS A 19 2.10 10.61 -0.74
C LYS A 19 3.34 10.57 0.15
N LEU A 20 3.91 9.38 0.36
CA LEU A 20 5.12 9.21 1.16
C LEU A 20 6.31 9.95 0.55
N LEU A 21 6.42 9.97 -0.78
CA LEU A 21 7.50 10.69 -1.47
C LEU A 21 7.37 12.22 -1.36
N LYS A 22 6.17 12.75 -1.13
CA LYS A 22 5.93 14.19 -1.01
C LYS A 22 6.06 14.72 0.42
N TYR A 23 5.84 13.89 1.43
CA TYR A 23 5.80 14.33 2.83
C TYR A 23 7.18 14.30 3.47
N ASP A 24 7.50 15.34 4.25
CA ASP A 24 8.73 15.43 5.04
C ASP A 24 8.54 14.83 6.44
N TYR A 25 7.32 14.80 6.94
CA TYR A 25 6.97 14.30 8.28
C TYR A 25 6.01 13.13 8.16
N LEU A 26 6.34 12.03 8.82
CA LEU A 26 5.57 10.79 8.75
C LEU A 26 5.24 10.28 10.15
N ILE A 27 4.09 9.62 10.27
CA ILE A 27 3.68 8.90 11.46
C ILE A 27 3.93 7.42 11.23
N ASN A 28 4.56 6.76 12.20
CA ASN A 28 4.85 5.33 12.08
C ASN A 28 3.66 4.49 12.55
N PHE A 29 2.76 4.17 11.64
CA PHE A 29 1.63 3.27 11.87
C PHE A 29 1.75 2.02 11.00
N VAL A 30 1.19 0.91 11.51
CA VAL A 30 0.99 -0.31 10.72
C VAL A 30 -0.41 -0.27 10.14
N ASN A 31 -0.51 -0.28 8.82
CA ASN A 31 -1.78 -0.29 8.10
C ASN A 31 -1.76 -1.33 7.01
N SER A 32 -2.89 -2.00 6.81
CA SER A 32 -3.10 -2.85 5.64
C SER A 32 -3.08 -2.03 4.36
N LYS A 33 -2.66 -2.64 3.26
CA LYS A 33 -2.57 -1.99 1.96
C LYS A 33 -3.15 -2.88 0.87
N THR A 34 -3.54 -2.28 -0.24
CA THR A 34 -4.15 -2.97 -1.37
C THR A 34 -3.44 -2.57 -2.66
N ASP A 35 -2.79 -3.53 -3.31
CA ASP A 35 -2.26 -3.32 -4.65
C ASP A 35 -3.42 -3.28 -5.65
N VAL A 36 -3.43 -2.26 -6.51
CA VAL A 36 -4.55 -1.99 -7.42
C VAL A 36 -4.71 -3.11 -8.45
N TYR A 37 -3.62 -3.66 -8.97
CA TYR A 37 -3.70 -4.77 -9.94
C TYR A 37 -4.20 -6.06 -9.28
N LYS A 38 -3.75 -6.35 -8.07
CA LYS A 38 -4.22 -7.51 -7.32
C LYS A 38 -5.70 -7.39 -6.96
N LEU A 39 -6.14 -6.17 -6.64
CA LEU A 39 -7.55 -5.87 -6.43
C LEU A 39 -8.37 -6.19 -7.68
N SER A 40 -7.91 -5.81 -8.86
CA SER A 40 -8.63 -6.09 -10.11
C SER A 40 -8.74 -7.58 -10.39
N GLU A 41 -7.73 -8.39 -10.06
CA GLU A 41 -7.80 -9.84 -10.13
C GLU A 41 -8.88 -10.41 -9.21
N PHE A 42 -8.95 -9.89 -7.98
CA PHE A 42 -9.96 -10.31 -7.00
C PHE A 42 -11.38 -9.94 -7.46
N VAL A 43 -11.56 -8.74 -7.99
CA VAL A 43 -12.85 -8.32 -8.57
C VAL A 43 -13.25 -9.26 -9.71
N GLY A 44 -12.30 -9.68 -10.54
CA GLY A 44 -12.52 -10.68 -11.57
C GLY A 44 -13.04 -12.02 -11.02
N GLU A 45 -12.51 -12.47 -9.88
CA GLU A 45 -13.01 -13.67 -9.21
C GLU A 45 -14.46 -13.50 -8.73
N ILE A 46 -14.79 -12.34 -8.17
CA ILE A 46 -16.18 -12.04 -7.74
C ILE A 46 -17.14 -12.05 -8.93
N VAL A 47 -16.74 -11.47 -10.06
CA VAL A 47 -17.58 -11.43 -11.28
C VAL A 47 -17.80 -12.85 -11.84
N ARG A 48 -16.78 -13.68 -11.77
CA ARG A 48 -16.83 -15.05 -12.29
C ARG A 48 -17.69 -15.97 -11.44
N ASP A 49 -17.63 -15.82 -10.11
CA ASP A 49 -18.32 -16.68 -9.16
C ASP A 49 -18.84 -15.81 -7.99
N PHE A 50 -19.99 -15.15 -8.23
CA PHE A 50 -20.55 -14.21 -7.25
C PHE A 50 -20.98 -14.92 -5.97
N LYS A 51 -20.39 -14.49 -4.85
CA LYS A 51 -20.73 -14.93 -3.50
C LYS A 51 -20.95 -13.69 -2.64
N PRO A 52 -22.19 -13.41 -2.20
CA PRO A 52 -22.50 -12.20 -1.44
C PRO A 52 -21.76 -12.18 -0.10
N GLY A 53 -21.38 -11.00 0.35
CA GLY A 53 -20.68 -10.81 1.61
C GLY A 53 -19.81 -9.56 1.61
N ILE A 54 -19.19 -9.29 2.76
CA ILE A 54 -18.20 -8.21 2.89
C ILE A 54 -16.82 -8.85 2.89
N TYR A 55 -15.96 -8.41 1.99
CA TYR A 55 -14.63 -8.96 1.79
C TYR A 55 -13.57 -7.88 1.93
N ASN A 56 -12.56 -8.14 2.75
CA ASN A 56 -11.39 -7.28 2.88
C ASN A 56 -10.36 -7.64 1.80
N ALA A 57 -10.05 -6.67 0.96
CA ALA A 57 -9.10 -6.81 -0.15
C ALA A 57 -7.76 -6.21 0.26
N VAL A 58 -7.02 -6.92 1.09
CA VAL A 58 -5.71 -6.47 1.61
C VAL A 58 -4.71 -7.61 1.63
N HIS A 59 -3.43 -7.28 1.55
CA HIS A 59 -2.33 -8.24 1.61
C HIS A 59 -2.08 -8.73 3.02
N SER A 60 -1.42 -9.88 3.13
CA SER A 60 -0.96 -10.43 4.40
C SER A 60 0.30 -9.70 4.89
N ASN A 61 0.57 -9.81 6.19
CA ASN A 61 1.78 -9.27 6.85
C ASN A 61 1.99 -7.77 6.57
N PRO A 62 1.08 -6.92 7.07
CA PRO A 62 1.18 -5.48 6.85
C PRO A 62 2.44 -4.90 7.48
N LEU A 63 3.04 -3.93 6.79
CA LEU A 63 4.25 -3.26 7.22
C LEU A 63 3.96 -1.89 7.83
N SER A 64 4.84 -1.45 8.74
CA SER A 64 4.81 -0.09 9.27
C SER A 64 5.25 0.92 8.21
N THR A 65 4.92 2.20 8.41
CA THR A 65 5.38 3.28 7.54
C THR A 65 6.89 3.31 7.45
N LYS A 66 7.59 3.07 8.57
CA LYS A 66 9.05 3.03 8.60
C LYS A 66 9.61 1.91 7.72
N GLU A 67 9.01 0.72 7.76
CA GLU A 67 9.41 -0.40 6.90
C GLU A 67 9.15 -0.11 5.42
N VAL A 68 8.03 0.55 5.10
CA VAL A 68 7.72 0.97 3.72
C VAL A 68 8.75 1.96 3.21
N VAL A 69 9.15 2.94 4.01
CA VAL A 69 10.17 3.93 3.67
C VAL A 69 11.53 3.28 3.41
N GLU A 70 11.90 2.27 4.20
CA GLU A 70 13.13 1.51 3.98
C GLU A 70 13.11 0.78 2.63
N ILE A 71 11.95 0.23 2.23
CA ILE A 71 11.79 -0.37 0.89
C ILE A 71 11.96 0.69 -0.20
N LEU A 72 11.37 1.86 -0.04
CA LEU A 72 11.53 2.95 -1.02
C LEU A 72 12.99 3.38 -1.17
N LYS A 73 13.76 3.37 -0.10
CA LYS A 73 15.22 3.62 -0.15
C LYS A 73 15.95 2.56 -0.95
N ASP A 74 15.59 1.30 -0.80
CA ASP A 74 16.21 0.18 -1.55
C ASP A 74 16.08 0.36 -3.06
N TYR A 75 15.05 1.06 -3.51
CA TYR A 75 14.78 1.33 -4.93
C TYR A 75 15.14 2.76 -5.34
N ASN A 76 15.95 3.46 -4.58
CA ASN A 76 16.41 4.83 -4.87
C ASN A 76 15.27 5.86 -4.99
N LEU A 77 14.14 5.59 -4.39
CA LEU A 77 13.02 6.51 -4.27
C LEU A 77 13.13 7.23 -2.93
N VAL A 78 14.21 7.99 -2.75
CA VAL A 78 14.58 8.56 -1.46
C VAL A 78 14.08 9.99 -1.33
N ASN A 79 13.40 10.27 -0.21
CA ASN A 79 13.31 11.61 0.35
C ASN A 79 14.18 11.63 1.62
N GLU A 80 15.34 12.25 1.58
CA GLU A 80 16.28 12.32 2.71
C GLU A 80 15.75 13.13 3.90
N LYS A 81 14.61 13.80 3.71
CA LYS A 81 14.01 14.70 4.70
C LYS A 81 12.95 14.05 5.57
N TRP A 82 12.72 12.74 5.44
CA TRP A 82 11.69 12.08 6.25
C TRP A 82 12.03 12.11 7.73
N ASN A 83 11.11 12.67 8.50
CA ASN A 83 11.14 12.68 9.96
C ASN A 83 9.89 12.01 10.50
N PHE A 84 10.07 11.08 11.45
CA PHE A 84 8.94 10.44 12.13
C PHE A 84 8.55 11.26 13.34
N ILE A 85 7.27 11.63 13.42
CA ILE A 85 6.71 12.42 14.51
C ILE A 85 5.87 11.49 15.40
N PRO A 86 6.03 11.54 16.74
CA PRO A 86 5.10 10.87 17.65
C PRO A 86 3.67 11.37 17.43
N TYR A 87 2.71 10.44 17.49
CA TYR A 87 1.31 10.73 17.21
C TYR A 87 0.74 11.84 18.10
N ASP A 88 1.12 11.86 19.37
CA ASP A 88 0.67 12.83 20.37
C ASP A 88 1.19 14.26 20.13
N GLU A 89 2.25 14.43 19.35
CA GLU A 89 2.79 15.75 18.97
C GLU A 89 2.09 16.35 17.73
N LEU A 90 1.18 15.61 17.10
CA LEU A 90 0.47 16.09 15.93
C LEU A 90 -0.81 16.81 16.30
N ASP A 91 -0.97 18.03 15.78
CA ASP A 91 -2.22 18.79 15.86
C ASP A 91 -3.11 18.38 14.67
N ILE A 92 -3.77 17.23 14.81
CA ILE A 92 -4.71 16.73 13.81
C ILE A 92 -6.12 16.66 14.39
N LYS A 93 -7.11 17.08 13.59
CA LYS A 93 -8.51 17.13 13.98
C LYS A 93 -9.17 15.75 14.08
N ALA A 94 -8.62 14.73 13.43
CA ALA A 94 -9.15 13.37 13.40
C ALA A 94 -8.19 12.41 14.08
N ASN A 95 -8.73 11.54 14.93
CA ASN A 95 -7.95 10.45 15.52
C ASN A 95 -7.48 9.50 14.43
N ARG A 96 -6.21 9.12 14.49
CA ARG A 96 -5.62 8.11 13.60
C ARG A 96 -5.10 6.95 14.43
N SER A 97 -5.14 5.76 13.88
CA SER A 97 -4.66 4.55 14.53
C SER A 97 -4.12 3.56 13.52
N ASN A 98 -3.43 2.55 14.02
CA ASN A 98 -3.12 1.38 13.20
C ASN A 98 -4.44 0.75 12.72
N CYS A 99 -4.51 0.42 11.45
CA CYS A 99 -5.68 -0.24 10.88
C CYS A 99 -5.23 -1.45 10.06
N VAL A 100 -5.32 -2.63 10.69
CA VAL A 100 -4.99 -3.90 10.07
C VAL A 100 -6.28 -4.67 9.85
N LEU A 101 -6.55 -5.04 8.61
CA LEU A 101 -7.70 -5.85 8.23
C LEU A 101 -7.26 -7.29 7.97
N SER A 102 -8.11 -8.25 8.30
CA SER A 102 -7.89 -9.65 7.94
C SER A 102 -8.41 -9.95 6.55
N ASN A 103 -7.61 -10.64 5.74
CA ASN A 103 -8.03 -11.14 4.42
C ASN A 103 -8.49 -12.60 4.46
N HIS A 104 -8.63 -13.20 5.66
CA HIS A 104 -8.95 -14.62 5.79
C HIS A 104 -10.22 -15.02 5.06
N LYS A 105 -11.30 -14.24 5.20
CA LYS A 105 -12.59 -14.54 4.55
C LYS A 105 -12.48 -14.49 3.03
N SER A 106 -11.88 -13.43 2.47
CA SER A 106 -11.73 -13.31 1.02
C SER A 106 -10.83 -14.40 0.44
N SER A 107 -9.74 -14.73 1.14
CA SER A 107 -8.84 -15.81 0.74
C SER A 107 -9.52 -17.17 0.74
N THR A 108 -10.31 -17.47 1.78
CA THR A 108 -10.94 -18.78 1.96
C THR A 108 -12.12 -18.97 1.02
N VAL A 109 -13.01 -17.98 0.93
CA VAL A 109 -14.24 -18.09 0.13
C VAL A 109 -13.92 -18.19 -1.36
N PHE A 110 -12.93 -17.46 -1.86
CA PHE A 110 -12.57 -17.44 -3.28
C PHE A 110 -11.29 -18.23 -3.60
N ASN A 111 -10.71 -18.90 -2.61
CA ASN A 111 -9.40 -19.56 -2.78
C ASN A 111 -8.39 -18.63 -3.45
N PHE A 112 -8.27 -17.40 -2.93
CA PHE A 112 -7.48 -16.33 -3.51
C PHE A 112 -6.26 -16.02 -2.64
N ASP A 113 -5.08 -16.05 -3.24
CA ASP A 113 -3.82 -15.72 -2.56
C ASP A 113 -3.50 -14.24 -2.70
N TRP A 114 -3.68 -13.49 -1.62
CA TRP A 114 -3.33 -12.07 -1.59
C TRP A 114 -1.83 -11.80 -1.58
N GLY A 115 -1.03 -12.75 -1.09
CA GLY A 115 0.40 -12.57 -0.93
C GLY A 115 0.77 -11.56 0.17
N ASP A 116 2.08 -11.48 0.44
CA ASP A 116 2.62 -10.57 1.44
C ASP A 116 2.73 -9.14 0.91
N GLU A 117 2.42 -8.17 1.76
CA GLU A 117 2.47 -6.75 1.42
C GLU A 117 3.84 -6.32 0.90
N GLU A 118 4.92 -6.83 1.49
CA GLU A 118 6.29 -6.50 1.07
C GLU A 118 6.54 -6.79 -0.40
N VAL A 119 6.03 -7.90 -0.93
CA VAL A 119 6.20 -8.29 -2.34
C VAL A 119 5.62 -7.23 -3.26
N TYR A 120 4.43 -6.74 -2.96
CA TYR A 120 3.74 -5.75 -3.80
C TYR A 120 4.30 -4.34 -3.64
N LEU A 121 4.79 -4.00 -2.46
CA LEU A 121 5.50 -2.74 -2.24
C LEU A 121 6.80 -2.70 -3.05
N ARG A 122 7.57 -3.77 -3.03
CA ARG A 122 8.82 -3.87 -3.82
C ARG A 122 8.55 -3.86 -5.32
N LEU A 123 7.51 -4.57 -5.76
CA LEU A 123 7.13 -4.58 -7.18
C LEU A 123 6.76 -3.18 -7.67
N ASN A 124 5.91 -2.47 -6.96
CA ASN A 124 5.47 -1.13 -7.33
C ASN A 124 6.62 -0.12 -7.27
N ALA A 125 7.47 -0.18 -6.24
CA ALA A 125 8.64 0.67 -6.11
C ALA A 125 9.61 0.45 -7.29
N SER A 126 9.86 -0.79 -7.67
CA SER A 126 10.70 -1.15 -8.80
C SER A 126 10.16 -0.57 -10.12
N LEU A 127 8.84 -0.66 -10.34
CA LEU A 127 8.22 -0.14 -11.55
C LEU A 127 8.24 1.39 -11.61
N ILE A 128 8.07 2.06 -10.48
CA ILE A 128 8.19 3.53 -10.40
C ILE A 128 9.63 3.95 -10.73
N GLU A 129 10.62 3.27 -10.17
CA GLU A 129 12.04 3.57 -10.44
C GLU A 129 12.37 3.43 -11.93
N LYS A 130 11.95 2.34 -12.56
CA LYS A 130 12.17 2.10 -13.99
C LYS A 130 11.55 3.17 -14.87
N ARG A 131 10.35 3.64 -14.54
CA ARG A 131 9.70 4.71 -15.28
C ARG A 131 10.42 6.04 -15.13
N LYS A 132 10.96 6.32 -13.96
CA LYS A 132 11.76 7.52 -13.72
C LYS A 132 13.02 7.52 -14.57
N GLU A 133 13.73 6.39 -14.66
CA GLU A 133 14.89 6.23 -15.53
C GLU A 133 14.51 6.43 -16.99
N TRP A 134 13.41 5.81 -17.44
CA TRP A 134 12.94 5.92 -18.81
C TRP A 134 12.60 7.36 -19.19
N LYS A 135 11.98 8.13 -18.31
CA LYS A 135 11.70 9.56 -18.53
C LYS A 135 12.95 10.41 -18.60
N ASN A 136 14.03 10.03 -17.94
CA ASN A 136 15.30 10.74 -17.99
C ASN A 136 16.08 10.46 -19.29
N GLU A 137 15.79 9.36 -19.98
CA GLU A 137 16.41 9.00 -21.26
C GLU A 137 15.69 9.66 -22.46
N LEU A 138 14.49 10.18 -22.26
CA LEU A 138 13.73 10.90 -23.26
C LEU A 138 13.99 12.42 -23.21
#